data_162dfab39ee93f735f5efd911b850ac6
#
_entry.id   162dfab39ee93f735f5efd911b850ac6
#
_cell.length_a   1.000
_cell.length_b   1.000
_cell.length_c   1.000
_cell.angle_alpha   90.00
_cell.angle_beta   90.00
_cell.angle_gamma   90.00
#
_symmetry.space_group_name_H-M   'P 1'
#
loop_
_entity.id
_entity.type
_entity.pdbx_description
1 polymer ?
#
loop_
_entity_poly.entity_id
_entity_poly.type
_entity_poly.pdbx_seq_one_letter_code
_entity_poly.pdbx_strand_id
1 'polypeptide(L)'
;MTQKQNTSSTMTPLEKRSIAGLSSIFALRMLGLFMIFPVFSLAAGQYSGATPILIGLAIGAYGLTQALLQIPFGMLSDHIGRKRVITIGLLLFAAGSVVAALADSIYMVIAGRLLQGSGAIAAAIMALTADLTRDEHRTKAMASIGISIGLSFSVALAAGAALESWIGLSGIFWATALLSLVGIAV
;
A
#
# COMPACT_ATOMS: atom_id res chain seq x y z
N MET A 1 -46.93 -13.32 8.77
CA MET A 1 -45.85 -13.97 9.56
C MET A 1 -44.55 -13.29 9.22
N THR A 2 -44.13 -12.32 10.04
CA THR A 2 -42.90 -11.55 9.83
C THR A 2 -41.74 -12.34 10.37
N GLN A 3 -40.89 -12.90 9.48
CA GLN A 3 -39.63 -13.50 9.91
C GLN A 3 -38.79 -12.39 10.57
N LYS A 4 -38.65 -12.46 11.88
CA LYS A 4 -37.61 -11.75 12.61
C LYS A 4 -36.25 -12.28 12.08
N GLN A 5 -35.64 -11.55 11.15
CA GLN A 5 -34.21 -11.74 10.87
C GLN A 5 -33.46 -11.50 12.19
N ASN A 6 -32.93 -12.57 12.71
CA ASN A 6 -32.10 -12.55 13.91
C ASN A 6 -30.74 -11.95 13.50
N THR A 7 -30.71 -10.62 13.32
CA THR A 7 -29.48 -9.88 13.03
C THR A 7 -28.66 -9.87 14.31
N SER A 8 -27.73 -10.82 14.42
CA SER A 8 -26.74 -10.77 15.49
C SER A 8 -25.97 -9.44 15.35
N SER A 9 -26.07 -8.57 16.34
CA SER A 9 -25.43 -7.24 16.37
C SER A 9 -23.90 -7.30 16.35
N THR A 10 -23.33 -8.49 16.31
CA THR A 10 -21.90 -8.75 16.35
C THR A 10 -21.40 -9.33 15.03
N MET A 11 -20.20 -8.89 14.61
CA MET A 11 -19.51 -9.46 13.45
C MET A 11 -19.22 -10.95 13.64
N THR A 12 -19.39 -11.73 12.58
CA THR A 12 -19.02 -13.14 12.57
C THR A 12 -17.51 -13.32 12.67
N PRO A 13 -17.01 -14.49 13.13
CA PRO A 13 -15.57 -14.76 13.15
C PRO A 13 -14.91 -14.64 11.77
N LEU A 14 -15.64 -15.02 10.71
CA LEU A 14 -15.16 -14.91 9.32
C LEU A 14 -14.99 -13.45 8.90
N GLU A 15 -16.00 -12.59 9.17
CA GLU A 15 -15.90 -11.16 8.88
C GLU A 15 -14.70 -10.53 9.60
N LYS A 16 -14.54 -10.83 10.90
CA LYS A 16 -13.40 -10.30 11.69
C LYS A 16 -12.06 -10.72 11.11
N ARG A 17 -11.91 -11.99 10.73
CA ARG A 17 -10.67 -12.51 10.13
C ARG A 17 -10.39 -11.88 8.77
N SER A 18 -11.40 -11.74 7.92
CA SER A 18 -11.26 -11.10 6.61
C SER A 18 -10.87 -9.62 6.74
N ILE A 19 -11.52 -8.87 7.63
CA ILE A 19 -11.20 -7.47 7.89
C ILE A 19 -9.77 -7.34 8.44
N ALA A 20 -9.38 -8.18 9.40
CA ALA A 20 -8.04 -8.16 9.96
C ALA A 20 -6.98 -8.44 8.89
N GLY A 21 -7.17 -9.45 8.03
CA GLY A 21 -6.27 -9.77 6.93
C GLY A 21 -6.15 -8.60 5.93
N LEU A 22 -7.28 -8.06 5.45
CA LEU A 22 -7.27 -6.95 4.50
C LEU A 22 -6.67 -5.67 5.09
N SER A 23 -6.98 -5.37 6.37
CA SER A 23 -6.37 -4.24 7.08
C SER A 23 -4.87 -4.43 7.24
N SER A 24 -4.39 -5.65 7.52
CA SER A 24 -2.96 -5.96 7.63
C SER A 24 -2.24 -5.81 6.30
N ILE A 25 -2.80 -6.32 5.20
CA ILE A 25 -2.24 -6.14 3.85
C ILE A 25 -2.08 -4.65 3.54
N PHE A 26 -3.14 -3.87 3.81
CA PHE A 26 -3.12 -2.43 3.55
C PHE A 26 -2.14 -1.70 4.46
N ALA A 27 -2.08 -2.09 5.76
CA ALA A 27 -1.14 -1.53 6.72
C ALA A 27 0.32 -1.76 6.33
N LEU A 28 0.70 -3.00 5.96
CA LEU A 28 2.05 -3.34 5.54
C LEU A 28 2.49 -2.54 4.30
N ARG A 29 1.59 -2.42 3.32
CA ARG A 29 1.84 -1.61 2.13
C ARG A 29 2.01 -0.13 2.46
N MET A 30 1.13 0.43 3.29
CA MET A 30 1.19 1.84 3.68
C MET A 30 2.40 2.13 4.56
N LEU A 31 2.77 1.21 5.45
CA LEU A 31 3.98 1.32 6.25
C LEU A 31 5.22 1.47 5.36
N GLY A 32 5.39 0.57 4.37
CA GLY A 32 6.49 0.64 3.42
C GLY A 32 6.50 1.95 2.62
N LEU A 33 5.34 2.41 2.17
CA LEU A 33 5.20 3.66 1.44
C LEU A 33 5.58 4.87 2.30
N PHE A 34 5.03 4.96 3.50
CA PHE A 34 5.18 6.13 4.36
C PHE A 34 6.58 6.26 4.98
N MET A 35 7.33 5.16 5.17
CA MET A 35 8.72 5.22 5.63
C MET A 35 9.64 6.02 4.70
N ILE A 36 9.31 6.08 3.42
CA ILE A 36 10.10 6.80 2.42
C ILE A 36 9.91 8.32 2.55
N PHE A 37 8.70 8.80 2.88
CA PHE A 37 8.37 10.23 2.84
C PHE A 37 9.26 11.13 3.70
N PRO A 38 9.53 10.85 5.00
CA PRO A 38 10.28 11.75 5.85
C PRO A 38 11.75 11.88 5.45
N VAL A 39 12.30 10.87 4.79
CA VAL A 39 13.75 10.77 4.52
C VAL A 39 14.11 10.99 3.08
N PHE A 40 13.17 10.79 2.14
CA PHE A 40 13.47 10.79 0.71
C PHE A 40 14.03 12.14 0.23
N SER A 41 13.43 13.25 0.62
CA SER A 41 13.88 14.58 0.19
C SER A 41 15.27 14.93 0.69
N LEU A 42 15.69 14.37 1.84
CA LEU A 42 17.01 14.59 2.44
C LEU A 42 18.06 13.65 1.84
N ALA A 43 17.72 12.37 1.71
CA ALA A 43 18.65 11.34 1.26
C ALA A 43 18.76 11.22 -0.27
N ALA A 44 17.75 11.65 -1.03
CA ALA A 44 17.74 11.47 -2.49
C ALA A 44 18.79 12.32 -3.24
N GLY A 45 19.38 13.32 -2.59
CA GLY A 45 20.48 14.11 -3.17
C GLY A 45 21.75 13.31 -3.48
N GLN A 46 21.89 12.11 -2.90
CA GLN A 46 23.03 11.21 -3.17
C GLN A 46 22.97 10.51 -4.54
N TYR A 47 21.79 10.43 -5.17
CA TYR A 47 21.66 9.77 -6.47
C TYR A 47 22.26 10.60 -7.60
N SER A 48 22.94 9.92 -8.54
CA SER A 48 23.49 10.56 -9.74
C SER A 48 22.35 11.29 -10.51
N GLY A 49 22.61 12.53 -10.89
CA GLY A 49 21.68 13.40 -11.61
C GLY A 49 20.54 13.97 -10.75
N ALA A 50 20.59 13.85 -9.42
CA ALA A 50 19.56 14.38 -8.54
C ALA A 50 19.50 15.92 -8.61
N THR A 51 18.30 16.44 -8.83
CA THR A 51 17.96 17.85 -8.73
C THR A 51 16.69 17.99 -7.88
N PRO A 52 16.42 19.14 -7.24
CA PRO A 52 15.20 19.35 -6.47
C PRO A 52 13.92 19.02 -7.25
N ILE A 53 13.89 19.33 -8.55
CA ILE A 53 12.75 19.03 -9.42
C ILE A 53 12.59 17.53 -9.62
N LEU A 54 13.66 16.79 -9.89
CA LEU A 54 13.62 15.34 -10.10
C LEU A 54 13.30 14.59 -8.80
N ILE A 55 13.77 15.07 -7.65
CA ILE A 55 13.40 14.55 -6.34
C ILE A 55 11.89 14.71 -6.10
N GLY A 56 11.35 15.91 -6.36
CA GLY A 56 9.91 16.15 -6.31
C GLY A 56 9.12 15.26 -7.27
N LEU A 57 9.65 15.08 -8.50
CA LEU A 57 9.05 14.19 -9.50
C LEU A 57 9.05 12.73 -9.02
N ALA A 58 10.12 12.25 -8.40
CA ALA A 58 10.20 10.88 -7.85
C ALA A 58 9.14 10.64 -6.76
N ILE A 59 8.88 11.64 -5.91
CA ILE A 59 7.79 11.57 -4.92
C ILE A 59 6.43 11.55 -5.62
N GLY A 60 6.20 12.47 -6.56
CA GLY A 60 4.93 12.63 -7.27
C GLY A 60 4.61 11.47 -8.23
N ALA A 61 5.63 10.85 -8.82
CA ALA A 61 5.49 9.77 -9.79
C ALA A 61 4.68 8.59 -9.24
N TYR A 62 4.90 8.19 -8.00
CA TYR A 62 4.11 7.18 -7.32
C TYR A 62 2.62 7.57 -7.25
N GLY A 63 2.33 8.78 -6.74
CA GLY A 63 0.95 9.26 -6.59
C GLY A 63 0.24 9.41 -7.93
N LEU A 64 0.95 9.87 -8.96
CA LEU A 64 0.40 10.04 -10.31
C LEU A 64 -0.04 8.70 -10.91
N THR A 65 0.85 7.70 -10.94
CA THR A 65 0.51 6.37 -11.47
C THR A 65 -0.57 5.68 -10.65
N GLN A 66 -0.53 5.80 -9.34
CA GLN A 66 -1.57 5.27 -8.47
C GLN A 66 -2.94 5.92 -8.77
N ALA A 67 -3.01 7.23 -8.90
CA ALA A 67 -4.25 7.93 -9.21
C ALA A 67 -4.82 7.53 -10.58
N LEU A 68 -3.97 7.47 -11.61
CA LEU A 68 -4.38 7.08 -12.96
C LEU A 68 -4.85 5.62 -13.04
N LEU A 69 -4.19 4.71 -12.33
CA LEU A 69 -4.46 3.28 -12.41
C LEU A 69 -5.47 2.79 -11.35
N GLN A 70 -5.86 3.62 -10.40
CA GLN A 70 -6.82 3.24 -9.36
C GLN A 70 -8.17 2.78 -9.93
N ILE A 71 -8.71 3.49 -10.92
CA ILE A 71 -9.98 3.14 -11.57
C ILE A 71 -9.80 1.91 -12.48
N PRO A 72 -8.82 1.85 -13.40
CA PRO A 72 -8.56 0.65 -14.20
C PRO A 72 -8.36 -0.62 -13.37
N PHE A 73 -7.59 -0.56 -12.29
CA PHE A 73 -7.38 -1.71 -11.40
C PHE A 73 -8.64 -2.11 -10.63
N GLY A 74 -9.46 -1.11 -10.24
CA GLY A 74 -10.78 -1.36 -9.66
C GLY A 74 -11.67 -2.16 -10.63
N MET A 75 -11.82 -1.67 -11.85
CA MET A 75 -12.60 -2.35 -12.91
C MET A 75 -12.04 -3.73 -13.25
N LEU A 76 -10.71 -3.86 -13.38
CA LEU A 76 -10.06 -5.14 -13.64
C LEU A 76 -10.37 -6.14 -12.53
N SER A 77 -10.44 -5.68 -11.27
CA SER A 77 -10.76 -6.53 -10.12
C SER A 77 -12.17 -7.10 -10.16
N ASP A 78 -13.11 -6.42 -10.83
CA ASP A 78 -14.46 -6.94 -11.05
C ASP A 78 -14.47 -8.10 -12.05
N HIS A 79 -13.56 -8.09 -13.05
CA HIS A 79 -13.54 -9.09 -14.13
C HIS A 79 -12.69 -10.32 -13.79
N ILE A 80 -11.45 -10.12 -13.30
CA ILE A 80 -10.53 -11.24 -13.04
C ILE A 80 -10.49 -11.70 -11.58
N GLY A 81 -11.20 -10.97 -10.70
CA GLY A 81 -11.33 -11.27 -9.29
C GLY A 81 -10.45 -10.39 -8.38
N ARG A 82 -11.02 -9.97 -7.26
CA ARG A 82 -10.41 -9.03 -6.30
C ARG A 82 -9.03 -9.49 -5.82
N LYS A 83 -8.94 -10.75 -5.35
CA LYS A 83 -7.70 -11.30 -4.78
C LYS A 83 -6.55 -11.31 -5.79
N ARG A 84 -6.83 -11.69 -7.05
CA ARG A 84 -5.80 -11.72 -8.11
C ARG A 84 -5.24 -10.32 -8.37
N VAL A 85 -6.10 -9.31 -8.46
CA VAL A 85 -5.67 -7.94 -8.70
C VAL A 85 -4.87 -7.39 -7.50
N ILE A 86 -5.27 -7.70 -6.27
CA ILE A 86 -4.51 -7.34 -5.07
C ILE A 86 -3.11 -7.97 -5.12
N THR A 87 -3.00 -9.27 -5.43
CA THR A 87 -1.70 -9.96 -5.55
C THR A 87 -0.83 -9.35 -6.64
N ILE A 88 -1.38 -9.12 -7.85
CA ILE A 88 -0.66 -8.47 -8.95
C ILE A 88 -0.16 -7.08 -8.54
N GLY A 89 -1.03 -6.28 -7.91
CA GLY A 89 -0.66 -4.94 -7.46
C GLY A 89 0.43 -4.93 -6.38
N LEU A 90 0.40 -5.89 -5.46
CA LEU A 90 1.47 -6.06 -4.46
C LEU A 90 2.79 -6.51 -5.11
N LEU A 91 2.74 -7.38 -6.11
CA LEU A 91 3.93 -7.78 -6.89
C LEU A 91 4.52 -6.61 -7.66
N LEU A 92 3.70 -5.78 -8.31
CA LEU A 92 4.14 -4.55 -8.99
C LEU A 92 4.77 -3.57 -8.00
N PHE A 93 4.16 -3.41 -6.82
CA PHE A 93 4.69 -2.55 -5.76
C PHE A 93 6.04 -3.07 -5.24
N ALA A 94 6.17 -4.39 -5.02
CA ALA A 94 7.43 -5.02 -4.62
C ALA A 94 8.51 -4.87 -5.71
N ALA A 95 8.18 -5.15 -6.98
CA ALA A 95 9.11 -4.99 -8.11
C ALA A 95 9.60 -3.54 -8.25
N GLY A 96 8.69 -2.56 -8.15
CA GLY A 96 9.06 -1.14 -8.15
C GLY A 96 9.96 -0.76 -6.97
N SER A 97 9.73 -1.36 -5.80
CA SER A 97 10.60 -1.18 -4.62
C SER A 97 11.99 -1.75 -4.85
N VAL A 98 12.10 -2.93 -5.47
CA VAL A 98 13.39 -3.53 -5.83
C VAL A 98 14.14 -2.66 -6.85
N VAL A 99 13.46 -2.17 -7.89
CA VAL A 99 14.05 -1.25 -8.87
C VAL A 99 14.59 0.01 -8.19
N ALA A 100 13.82 0.60 -7.27
CA ALA A 100 14.27 1.78 -6.53
C ALA A 100 15.40 1.47 -5.53
N ALA A 101 15.43 0.27 -4.94
CA ALA A 101 16.48 -0.17 -4.04
C ALA A 101 17.84 -0.38 -4.74
N LEU A 102 17.81 -0.79 -6.00
CA LEU A 102 18.99 -1.00 -6.85
C LEU A 102 19.41 0.24 -7.64
N ALA A 103 18.76 1.37 -7.41
CA ALA A 103 18.97 2.57 -8.21
C ALA A 103 20.30 3.25 -7.87
N ASP A 104 21.08 3.59 -8.89
CA ASP A 104 22.29 4.44 -8.82
C ASP A 104 22.00 5.87 -9.27
N SER A 105 20.86 6.11 -9.94
CA SER A 105 20.45 7.41 -10.47
C SER A 105 19.04 7.77 -10.09
N ILE A 106 18.76 9.07 -10.02
CA ILE A 106 17.41 9.58 -9.72
C ILE A 106 16.38 9.12 -10.75
N TYR A 107 16.78 8.92 -12.01
CA TYR A 107 15.88 8.45 -13.06
C TYR A 107 15.42 7.00 -12.80
N MET A 108 16.32 6.14 -12.33
CA MET A 108 15.98 4.77 -11.96
C MET A 108 15.05 4.74 -10.74
N VAL A 109 15.26 5.64 -9.77
CA VAL A 109 14.33 5.82 -8.65
C VAL A 109 12.95 6.23 -9.15
N ILE A 110 12.86 7.20 -10.07
CA ILE A 110 11.59 7.64 -10.68
C ILE A 110 10.89 6.46 -11.35
N ALA A 111 11.62 5.65 -12.14
CA ALA A 111 11.05 4.45 -12.77
C ALA A 111 10.51 3.45 -11.74
N GLY A 112 11.26 3.19 -10.67
CA GLY A 112 10.82 2.37 -9.55
C GLY A 112 9.54 2.92 -8.88
N ARG A 113 9.47 4.23 -8.68
CA ARG A 113 8.30 4.91 -8.09
C ARG A 113 7.07 4.85 -9.00
N LEU A 114 7.24 5.01 -10.31
CA LEU A 114 6.17 4.81 -11.29
C LEU A 114 5.63 3.38 -11.22
N LEU A 115 6.52 2.39 -11.16
CA LEU A 115 6.15 0.98 -11.06
C LEU A 115 5.47 0.66 -9.71
N GLN A 116 5.97 1.20 -8.60
CA GLN A 116 5.30 1.08 -7.29
C GLN A 116 3.86 1.62 -7.33
N GLY A 117 3.65 2.81 -7.91
CA GLY A 117 2.33 3.42 -8.04
C GLY A 117 1.39 2.62 -8.93
N SER A 118 1.94 1.89 -9.93
CA SER A 118 1.15 1.01 -10.79
C SER A 118 0.45 -0.13 -10.03
N GLY A 119 0.92 -0.48 -8.83
CA GLY A 119 0.25 -1.42 -7.94
C GLY A 119 -0.96 -0.82 -7.21
N ALA A 120 -1.90 -0.22 -7.90
CA ALA A 120 -3.05 0.52 -7.35
C ALA A 120 -4.15 -0.39 -6.79
N ILE A 121 -3.94 -1.01 -5.62
CA ILE A 121 -4.84 -2.01 -5.03
C ILE A 121 -5.95 -1.46 -4.13
N ALA A 122 -5.96 -0.16 -3.82
CA ALA A 122 -6.88 0.37 -2.80
C ALA A 122 -8.36 0.14 -3.17
N ALA A 123 -8.75 0.37 -4.44
CA ALA A 123 -10.11 0.11 -4.90
C ALA A 123 -10.49 -1.38 -4.77
N ALA A 124 -9.59 -2.29 -5.15
CA ALA A 124 -9.82 -3.73 -5.05
C ALA A 124 -9.95 -4.20 -3.59
N ILE A 125 -9.14 -3.66 -2.66
CA ILE A 125 -9.24 -3.97 -1.22
C ILE A 125 -10.56 -3.45 -0.64
N MET A 126 -10.94 -2.21 -0.95
CA MET A 126 -12.20 -1.64 -0.48
C MET A 126 -13.39 -2.44 -1.00
N ALA A 127 -13.39 -2.81 -2.27
CA ALA A 127 -14.42 -3.65 -2.86
C ALA A 127 -14.47 -5.05 -2.21
N LEU A 128 -13.32 -5.71 -2.04
CA LEU A 128 -13.27 -7.02 -1.37
C LEU A 128 -13.75 -6.93 0.08
N THR A 129 -13.43 -5.86 0.79
CA THR A 129 -13.93 -5.63 2.14
C THR A 129 -15.44 -5.52 2.15
N ALA A 130 -16.03 -4.78 1.20
CA ALA A 130 -17.48 -4.67 1.07
C ALA A 130 -18.13 -6.02 0.72
N ASP A 131 -17.51 -6.81 -0.17
CA ASP A 131 -18.01 -8.13 -0.58
C ASP A 131 -18.02 -9.15 0.57
N LEU A 132 -17.06 -9.04 1.51
CA LEU A 132 -16.88 -9.98 2.64
C LEU A 132 -17.54 -9.51 3.93
N THR A 133 -18.21 -8.36 3.92
CA THR A 133 -18.80 -7.77 5.13
C THR A 133 -20.27 -7.44 4.88
N ARG A 134 -21.14 -7.83 5.81
CA ARG A 134 -22.57 -7.46 5.77
C ARG A 134 -22.73 -5.94 5.82
N ASP A 135 -23.79 -5.43 5.19
CA ASP A 135 -24.08 -3.99 5.08
C ASP A 135 -24.04 -3.27 6.43
N GLU A 136 -24.55 -3.91 7.49
CA GLU A 136 -24.58 -3.40 8.86
C GLU A 136 -23.17 -3.15 9.44
N HIS A 137 -22.16 -3.87 8.95
CA HIS A 137 -20.80 -3.83 9.46
C HIS A 137 -19.79 -3.16 8.51
N ARG A 138 -20.19 -2.76 7.29
CA ARG A 138 -19.29 -2.13 6.31
C ARG A 138 -18.61 -0.88 6.84
N THR A 139 -19.34 -0.03 7.54
CA THR A 139 -18.76 1.20 8.13
C THR A 139 -17.64 0.86 9.13
N LYS A 140 -17.85 -0.16 9.97
CA LYS A 140 -16.82 -0.61 10.93
C LYS A 140 -15.62 -1.24 10.22
N ALA A 141 -15.85 -2.01 9.16
CA ALA A 141 -14.79 -2.61 8.35
C ALA A 141 -13.93 -1.54 7.66
N MET A 142 -14.55 -0.55 7.03
CA MET A 142 -13.85 0.57 6.39
C MET A 142 -13.09 1.43 7.42
N ALA A 143 -13.69 1.65 8.61
CA ALA A 143 -13.01 2.34 9.70
C ALA A 143 -11.77 1.58 10.18
N SER A 144 -11.81 0.24 10.25
CA SER A 144 -10.64 -0.58 10.61
C SER A 144 -9.48 -0.39 9.62
N ILE A 145 -9.77 -0.35 8.31
CA ILE A 145 -8.76 -0.05 7.29
C ILE A 145 -8.21 1.37 7.48
N GLY A 146 -9.08 2.36 7.69
CA GLY A 146 -8.66 3.75 7.94
C GLY A 146 -7.74 3.89 9.16
N ILE A 147 -8.07 3.21 10.26
CA ILE A 147 -7.23 3.18 11.48
C ILE A 147 -5.88 2.54 11.18
N SER A 148 -5.85 1.45 10.41
CA SER A 148 -4.60 0.76 10.05
C SER A 148 -3.69 1.65 9.19
N ILE A 149 -4.25 2.49 8.31
CA ILE A 149 -3.49 3.49 7.54
C ILE A 149 -2.88 4.54 8.48
N GLY A 150 -3.67 5.09 9.40
CA GLY A 150 -3.21 6.10 10.35
C GLY A 150 -2.11 5.59 11.27
N LEU A 151 -2.26 4.35 11.79
CA LEU A 151 -1.22 3.68 12.57
C LEU A 151 0.06 3.46 11.75
N SER A 152 -0.07 2.97 10.52
CA SER A 152 1.08 2.77 9.62
C SER A 152 1.81 4.08 9.36
N PHE A 153 1.09 5.18 9.15
CA PHE A 153 1.67 6.50 8.98
C PHE A 153 2.45 6.94 10.22
N SER A 154 1.86 6.83 11.41
CA SER A 154 2.51 7.21 12.68
C SER A 154 3.78 6.40 12.94
N VAL A 155 3.71 5.08 12.76
CA VAL A 155 4.87 4.19 12.91
C VAL A 155 5.94 4.50 11.87
N ALA A 156 5.55 4.73 10.62
CA ALA A 156 6.48 5.04 9.53
C ALA A 156 7.23 6.36 9.76
N LEU A 157 6.56 7.40 10.24
CA LEU A 157 7.21 8.66 10.59
C LEU A 157 8.25 8.49 11.71
N ALA A 158 7.90 7.73 12.76
CA ALA A 158 8.80 7.49 13.87
C ALA A 158 9.98 6.59 13.49
N ALA A 159 9.74 5.54 12.69
CA ALA A 159 10.75 4.56 12.33
C ALA A 159 11.58 4.96 11.11
N GLY A 160 11.03 5.75 10.17
CA GLY A 160 11.66 6.04 8.88
C GLY A 160 13.02 6.70 9.02
N ALA A 161 13.14 7.74 9.84
CA ALA A 161 14.40 8.43 10.07
C ALA A 161 15.44 7.54 10.79
N ALA A 162 15.01 6.73 11.76
CA ALA A 162 15.89 5.79 12.45
C ALA A 162 16.38 4.69 11.51
N LEU A 163 15.50 4.13 10.69
CA LEU A 163 15.87 3.11 9.70
C LEU A 163 16.80 3.67 8.64
N GLU A 164 16.56 4.89 8.16
CA GLU A 164 17.43 5.52 7.17
C GLU A 164 18.87 5.63 7.67
N SER A 165 19.07 6.03 8.93
CA SER A 165 20.42 6.14 9.52
C SER A 165 21.16 4.80 9.64
N TRP A 166 20.42 3.66 9.67
CA TRP A 166 21.01 2.32 9.81
C TRP A 166 21.21 1.59 8.49
N ILE A 167 20.20 1.65 7.61
CA ILE A 167 20.16 0.87 6.38
C ILE A 167 20.12 1.73 5.11
N GLY A 168 20.07 3.06 5.26
CA GLY A 168 19.98 4.00 4.16
C GLY A 168 18.66 3.92 3.39
N LEU A 169 18.51 4.80 2.39
CA LEU A 169 17.31 4.87 1.56
C LEU A 169 17.07 3.60 0.73
N SER A 170 18.15 2.98 0.21
CA SER A 170 18.10 1.69 -0.50
C SER A 170 17.54 0.59 0.41
N GLY A 171 18.00 0.53 1.68
CA GLY A 171 17.52 -0.43 2.67
C GLY A 171 16.02 -0.24 2.98
N ILE A 172 15.51 1.00 2.99
CA ILE A 172 14.08 1.26 3.17
C ILE A 172 13.29 0.72 1.97
N PHE A 173 13.79 0.87 0.74
CA PHE A 173 13.15 0.28 -0.43
C PHE A 173 13.14 -1.25 -0.38
N TRP A 174 14.22 -1.90 0.08
CA TRP A 174 14.25 -3.34 0.32
C TRP A 174 13.24 -3.77 1.39
N ALA A 175 13.17 -3.06 2.51
CA ALA A 175 12.17 -3.31 3.55
C ALA A 175 10.74 -3.18 3.00
N THR A 176 10.49 -2.17 2.16
CA THR A 176 9.21 -1.96 1.49
C THR A 176 8.85 -3.13 0.57
N ALA A 177 9.81 -3.65 -0.21
CA ALA A 177 9.60 -4.84 -1.04
C ALA A 177 9.23 -6.05 -0.18
N LEU A 178 9.96 -6.29 0.90
CA LEU A 178 9.71 -7.40 1.82
C LEU A 178 8.33 -7.30 2.46
N LEU A 179 7.94 -6.12 2.96
CA LEU A 179 6.61 -5.89 3.54
C LEU A 179 5.48 -6.18 2.54
N SER A 180 5.69 -5.84 1.27
CA SER A 180 4.72 -6.15 0.21
C SER A 180 4.60 -7.65 -0.04
N LEU A 181 5.71 -8.38 -0.05
CA LEU A 181 5.71 -9.85 -0.21
C LEU A 181 5.06 -10.54 1.00
N VAL A 182 5.32 -10.06 2.21
CA VAL A 182 4.61 -10.52 3.43
C VAL A 182 3.11 -10.28 3.31
N GLY A 183 2.69 -9.13 2.76
CA GLY A 183 1.29 -8.83 2.49
C GLY A 183 0.62 -9.81 1.52
N ILE A 184 1.36 -10.46 0.61
CA ILE A 184 0.82 -11.49 -0.28
C ILE A 184 0.59 -12.81 0.47
N ALA A 185 1.39 -13.08 1.51
CA ALA A 185 1.27 -14.31 2.30
C ALA A 185 0.13 -14.28 3.34
N VAL A 186 -0.42 -13.10 3.64
CA VAL A 186 -1.56 -12.87 4.56
C VAL A 186 -2.90 -13.12 3.87
#